data_d46022b900a4038a60e7e151a12cd30e
#
_entry.id   d46022b900a4038a60e7e151a12cd30e
#
_cell.length_a   1.000
_cell.length_b   1.000
_cell.length_c   1.000
_cell.angle_alpha   90.00
_cell.angle_beta   90.00
_cell.angle_gamma   90.00
#
_symmetry.space_group_name_H-M   'P 1'
#
loop_
_entity.id
_entity.type
_entity.pdbx_description
1 polymer ?
#
loop_
_entity_poly.entity_id
_entity_poly.type
_entity_poly.pdbx_seq_one_letter_code
_entity_poly.pdbx_strand_id
1 'polypeptide(L)'
;MIFLFSETSLVSRKFFATCCVIPHLFHVVQGGVYHKQSRPHVNPHIYDDIKTIRDHTHLSAHGGARIYLADAFPKEYRNRLFMCNIHEHAVLTDVLVPNGSSFIGKHGDDFMPTNDLAWVGFSVEVGPEGGVYILDWHDTDVCGNTINFPNSGRIYRITPSGAEAVAAPNLRALTDAELVGLQTHSNDWYVRQARVLLQSRAAAGQLDKKLVHLLLRKQFDSATTSPKRLRAFWALHVTGGLDSEQLVNYLKHSDAYIRAWAIQLLGEDSSV
;
A
#
# COMPACT_ATOMS: atom_id res chain seq x y z
N MET A 1 11.96 -9.66 -12.85
CA MET A 1 10.71 -9.88 -12.09
C MET A 1 10.72 -8.90 -10.93
N ILE A 2 10.06 -7.78 -11.05
CA ILE A 2 10.07 -6.72 -10.03
C ILE A 2 8.86 -6.96 -9.13
N PHE A 3 9.11 -7.25 -7.86
CA PHE A 3 8.08 -7.40 -6.85
C PHE A 3 7.77 -6.02 -6.24
N LEU A 4 6.57 -5.54 -6.40
CA LEU A 4 6.14 -4.29 -5.82
C LEU A 4 5.07 -4.57 -4.76
N PHE A 5 5.42 -4.32 -3.52
CA PHE A 5 4.51 -4.45 -2.40
C PHE A 5 3.91 -3.08 -2.08
N SER A 6 2.61 -2.94 -2.24
CA SER A 6 1.88 -1.83 -1.66
C SER A 6 1.15 -2.31 -0.42
N GLU A 7 1.70 -2.03 0.75
CA GLU A 7 1.00 -2.23 2.01
C GLU A 7 -0.02 -1.12 2.22
N THR A 8 -1.22 -1.31 1.74
CA THR A 8 -2.28 -0.35 2.00
C THR A 8 -3.61 -1.01 2.15
N SER A 9 -4.31 -0.59 3.17
CA SER A 9 -5.72 -0.81 3.48
C SER A 9 -6.12 -2.18 4.05
N LEU A 10 -7.09 -2.13 4.86
CA LEU A 10 -8.08 -3.02 5.49
C LEU A 10 -7.77 -4.52 5.67
N VAL A 11 -7.01 -5.11 4.79
CA VAL A 11 -6.47 -6.48 4.87
C VAL A 11 -5.05 -6.38 4.34
N SER A 12 -4.13 -7.25 4.76
CA SER A 12 -2.78 -7.32 4.17
C SER A 12 -2.89 -7.61 2.67
N ARG A 13 -3.03 -6.54 1.88
CA ARG A 13 -3.30 -6.62 0.45
C ARG A 13 -2.04 -6.29 -0.30
N LYS A 14 -1.43 -7.33 -0.80
CA LYS A 14 -0.29 -7.20 -1.70
C LYS A 14 -0.82 -7.27 -3.11
N PHE A 15 -0.74 -6.16 -3.84
CA PHE A 15 -1.00 -6.16 -5.27
C PHE A 15 0.32 -6.32 -5.99
N PHE A 16 0.27 -7.05 -7.06
CA PHE A 16 1.43 -7.38 -7.83
C PHE A 16 1.16 -7.09 -9.31
N ALA A 17 1.96 -6.23 -9.90
CA ALA A 17 1.92 -5.98 -11.33
C ALA A 17 3.17 -6.59 -11.98
N THR A 18 3.01 -7.43 -12.98
CA THR A 18 4.12 -8.13 -13.62
C THR A 18 4.46 -7.61 -15.00
N CYS A 19 5.70 -7.87 -15.39
CA CYS A 19 6.36 -7.40 -16.59
C CYS A 19 5.92 -8.11 -17.88
N CYS A 20 5.90 -7.41 -18.89
CA CYS A 20 6.39 -7.47 -20.27
C CYS A 20 5.47 -7.96 -21.39
N VAL A 21 4.44 -8.74 -21.28
CA VAL A 21 3.67 -9.17 -22.47
C VAL A 21 2.18 -9.36 -22.24
N ILE A 22 1.74 -9.58 -21.04
CA ILE A 22 0.33 -9.75 -20.69
C ILE A 22 -0.02 -8.88 -19.49
N PRO A 23 -1.11 -8.14 -19.55
CA PRO A 23 -1.55 -7.31 -18.44
C PRO A 23 -2.02 -8.17 -17.28
N HIS A 24 -1.29 -8.10 -16.16
CA HIS A 24 -1.66 -8.83 -14.94
C HIS A 24 -1.70 -7.91 -13.73
N LEU A 25 -2.82 -7.93 -13.06
CA LEU A 25 -2.97 -7.41 -11.71
C LEU A 25 -3.49 -8.55 -10.83
N PHE A 26 -2.80 -8.84 -9.75
CA PHE A 26 -3.16 -9.90 -8.82
C PHE A 26 -3.44 -9.34 -7.44
N HIS A 27 -4.44 -9.90 -6.78
CA HIS A 27 -4.58 -9.78 -5.34
C HIS A 27 -3.74 -10.90 -4.70
N VAL A 28 -2.56 -10.54 -4.21
CA VAL A 28 -1.61 -11.52 -3.68
C VAL A 28 -2.01 -11.90 -2.25
N VAL A 29 -2.28 -13.19 -2.05
CA VAL A 29 -2.57 -13.78 -0.74
C VAL A 29 -1.39 -14.64 -0.28
N GLN A 30 -1.24 -14.83 1.03
CA GLN A 30 -0.19 -15.67 1.59
C GLN A 30 -0.36 -17.12 1.09
N GLY A 31 0.74 -17.73 0.64
CA GLY A 31 0.73 -19.09 0.10
C GLY A 31 0.06 -19.24 -1.27
N GLY A 32 -0.41 -18.15 -1.88
CA GLY A 32 -1.05 -18.18 -3.19
C GLY A 32 -0.09 -18.57 -4.32
N VAL A 33 -0.56 -19.39 -5.25
CA VAL A 33 0.11 -19.73 -6.50
C VAL A 33 -0.59 -19.02 -7.64
N TYR A 34 0.17 -18.33 -8.49
CA TYR A 34 -0.39 -17.41 -9.48
C TYR A 34 -0.04 -17.84 -10.88
N HIS A 35 -0.99 -17.65 -11.81
CA HIS A 35 -0.79 -17.95 -13.22
C HIS A 35 0.46 -17.24 -13.75
N LYS A 36 1.34 -18.02 -14.36
CA LYS A 36 2.59 -17.52 -14.92
C LYS A 36 2.37 -16.96 -16.31
N GLN A 37 3.00 -15.85 -16.58
CA GLN A 37 2.86 -15.11 -17.82
C GLN A 37 3.51 -15.79 -19.03
N SER A 38 4.62 -16.49 -18.84
CA SER A 38 5.42 -17.09 -19.91
C SER A 38 5.82 -18.52 -19.57
N ARG A 39 5.54 -19.45 -20.47
CA ARG A 39 5.76 -20.90 -20.43
C ARG A 39 4.69 -21.67 -19.64
N PRO A 40 4.43 -22.93 -20.01
CA PRO A 40 3.55 -23.81 -19.28
C PRO A 40 3.98 -23.90 -17.81
N HIS A 41 3.01 -23.91 -16.93
CA HIS A 41 3.27 -24.16 -15.52
C HIS A 41 3.79 -25.58 -15.35
N VAL A 42 4.94 -25.73 -14.73
CA VAL A 42 5.54 -27.04 -14.43
C VAL A 42 5.22 -27.46 -12.98
N ASN A 43 4.26 -26.83 -12.37
CA ASN A 43 3.86 -27.26 -11.05
C ASN A 43 2.71 -28.27 -11.18
N PRO A 44 2.91 -29.54 -10.91
CA PRO A 44 1.93 -30.61 -11.20
C PRO A 44 0.78 -30.66 -10.19
N HIS A 45 0.41 -29.60 -9.50
CA HIS A 45 -0.07 -29.84 -8.25
C HIS A 45 -1.22 -29.13 -7.71
N ILE A 46 -2.09 -29.72 -7.20
CA ILE A 46 -3.01 -29.56 -6.06
C ILE A 46 -3.97 -28.35 -6.11
N TYR A 47 -3.58 -27.19 -6.67
CA TYR A 47 -4.40 -25.98 -6.75
C TYR A 47 -4.35 -25.37 -8.13
N ASP A 48 -5.50 -24.93 -8.63
CA ASP A 48 -5.56 -24.06 -9.80
C ASP A 48 -4.85 -22.73 -9.52
N ASP A 49 -4.12 -22.23 -10.50
CA ASP A 49 -3.44 -20.96 -10.41
C ASP A 49 -4.45 -19.82 -10.22
N ILE A 50 -4.14 -18.90 -9.29
CA ILE A 50 -4.94 -17.70 -9.09
C ILE A 50 -4.81 -16.80 -10.33
N LYS A 51 -5.96 -16.48 -10.92
CA LYS A 51 -6.04 -15.66 -12.13
C LYS A 51 -5.92 -14.17 -11.78
N THR A 52 -5.55 -13.38 -12.78
CA THR A 52 -5.57 -11.90 -12.67
C THR A 52 -6.96 -11.40 -12.29
N ILE A 53 -7.01 -10.32 -11.50
CA ILE A 53 -8.24 -9.61 -11.13
C ILE A 53 -8.57 -8.44 -12.07
N ARG A 54 -7.76 -8.24 -13.09
CA ARG A 54 -7.83 -7.11 -13.99
C ARG A 54 -8.75 -7.39 -15.17
N ASP A 55 -9.56 -6.41 -15.57
CA ASP A 55 -10.47 -6.44 -16.73
C ASP A 55 -10.17 -5.36 -17.79
N HIS A 56 -8.95 -4.84 -17.85
CA HIS A 56 -8.53 -3.87 -18.86
C HIS A 56 -7.34 -4.39 -19.72
N THR A 57 -7.07 -3.73 -20.83
CA THR A 57 -6.21 -4.22 -21.91
C THR A 57 -4.83 -3.58 -21.99
N HIS A 58 -4.37 -2.86 -20.98
CA HIS A 58 -3.02 -2.31 -21.01
C HIS A 58 -1.98 -3.40 -21.14
N LEU A 59 -1.20 -3.27 -22.20
CA LEU A 59 -0.04 -4.12 -22.45
C LEU A 59 1.14 -3.38 -21.87
N SER A 60 1.81 -3.90 -20.90
CA SER A 60 3.14 -3.46 -20.53
C SER A 60 3.59 -3.87 -19.14
N ALA A 61 4.85 -3.70 -18.91
CA ALA A 61 5.42 -3.72 -17.59
C ALA A 61 4.98 -2.48 -16.79
N HIS A 62 4.53 -2.72 -15.57
CA HIS A 62 4.19 -1.67 -14.64
C HIS A 62 5.30 -1.55 -13.59
N GLY A 63 5.87 -0.35 -13.48
CA GLY A 63 6.80 0.02 -12.41
C GLY A 63 6.06 0.75 -11.30
N GLY A 64 6.37 0.47 -10.03
CA GLY A 64 5.70 1.10 -8.90
C GLY A 64 4.20 0.82 -8.83
N ALA A 65 3.70 0.54 -7.65
CA ALA A 65 2.27 0.41 -7.43
C ALA A 65 1.90 0.96 -6.06
N ARG A 66 0.94 1.87 -6.01
CA ARG A 66 0.50 2.48 -4.75
C ARG A 66 -0.99 2.73 -4.74
N ILE A 67 -1.69 2.29 -3.70
CA ILE A 67 -3.06 2.75 -3.47
C ILE A 67 -3.00 4.16 -2.89
N TYR A 68 -3.65 5.10 -3.54
CA TYR A 68 -3.73 6.48 -3.08
C TYR A 68 -4.67 6.60 -1.87
N LEU A 69 -4.12 6.93 -0.71
CA LEU A 69 -4.84 7.07 0.55
C LEU A 69 -4.63 8.45 1.18
N ALA A 70 -4.59 9.49 0.36
CA ALA A 70 -4.56 10.87 0.79
C ALA A 70 -5.78 11.63 0.24
N ASP A 71 -5.84 12.92 0.48
CA ASP A 71 -6.98 13.78 0.20
C ASP A 71 -6.60 15.08 -0.56
N ALA A 72 -5.37 15.15 -1.08
CA ALA A 72 -4.95 16.30 -1.88
C ALA A 72 -5.60 16.32 -3.27
N PHE A 73 -5.72 15.16 -3.92
CA PHE A 73 -6.44 15.02 -5.19
C PHE A 73 -7.94 14.84 -4.96
N PRO A 74 -8.78 15.07 -5.99
CA PRO A 74 -10.21 14.82 -5.95
C PRO A 74 -10.56 13.46 -5.37
N LYS A 75 -11.70 13.39 -4.67
CA LYS A 75 -12.07 12.23 -3.85
C LYS A 75 -12.21 10.92 -4.64
N GLU A 76 -12.45 10.99 -5.94
CA GLU A 76 -12.49 9.85 -6.86
C GLU A 76 -11.14 9.13 -7.03
N TYR A 77 -10.03 9.81 -6.77
CA TYR A 77 -8.71 9.18 -6.79
C TYR A 77 -8.40 8.38 -5.52
N ARG A 78 -9.10 8.67 -4.43
CA ARG A 78 -8.90 7.91 -3.18
C ARG A 78 -9.31 6.46 -3.35
N ASN A 79 -8.44 5.54 -2.90
CA ASN A 79 -8.52 4.09 -3.05
C ASN A 79 -8.26 3.57 -4.48
N ARG A 80 -7.89 4.41 -5.44
CA ARG A 80 -7.38 3.92 -6.72
C ARG A 80 -5.96 3.40 -6.56
N LEU A 81 -5.62 2.40 -7.35
CA LEU A 81 -4.26 1.93 -7.53
C LEU A 81 -3.59 2.79 -8.59
N PHE A 82 -2.48 3.41 -8.24
CA PHE A 82 -1.61 4.15 -9.16
C PHE A 82 -0.44 3.24 -9.55
N MET A 83 -0.08 3.24 -10.81
CA MET A 83 1.05 2.48 -11.34
C MET A 83 1.68 3.19 -12.53
N CYS A 84 3.00 3.04 -12.68
CA CYS A 84 3.71 3.55 -13.85
C CYS A 84 3.67 2.51 -14.96
N ASN A 85 3.27 2.87 -16.16
CA ASN A 85 3.41 2.05 -17.35
C ASN A 85 4.67 2.49 -18.11
N ILE A 86 5.71 1.67 -18.08
CA ILE A 86 7.03 2.05 -18.57
C ILE A 86 7.13 2.04 -20.10
N HIS A 87 6.24 1.36 -20.81
CA HIS A 87 6.23 1.33 -22.27
C HIS A 87 5.27 2.36 -22.89
N GLU A 88 4.23 2.71 -22.17
CA GLU A 88 3.30 3.77 -22.59
C GLU A 88 3.74 5.14 -22.03
N HIS A 89 4.82 5.18 -21.25
CA HIS A 89 5.36 6.39 -20.64
C HIS A 89 4.29 7.20 -19.90
N ALA A 90 3.55 6.54 -19.03
CA ALA A 90 2.40 7.12 -18.34
C ALA A 90 2.25 6.63 -16.90
N VAL A 91 1.58 7.43 -16.08
CA VAL A 91 1.03 6.97 -14.80
C VAL A 91 -0.44 6.66 -14.99
N LEU A 92 -0.80 5.41 -14.79
CA LEU A 92 -2.15 4.90 -14.94
C LEU A 92 -2.83 4.74 -13.58
N THR A 93 -4.15 4.68 -13.58
CA THR A 93 -4.90 4.33 -12.38
C THR A 93 -5.85 3.17 -12.62
N ASP A 94 -6.01 2.33 -11.60
CA ASP A 94 -7.05 1.29 -11.57
C ASP A 94 -8.03 1.52 -10.42
N VAL A 95 -9.29 1.24 -10.69
CA VAL A 95 -10.36 1.19 -9.70
C VAL A 95 -10.45 -0.24 -9.17
N LEU A 96 -10.30 -0.42 -7.87
CA LEU A 96 -10.42 -1.72 -7.22
C LEU A 96 -11.84 -1.91 -6.69
N VAL A 97 -12.63 -2.72 -7.39
CA VAL A 97 -14.00 -3.04 -7.00
C VAL A 97 -14.01 -4.30 -6.12
N PRO A 98 -14.55 -4.25 -4.89
CA PRO A 98 -14.65 -5.43 -4.04
C PRO A 98 -15.45 -6.56 -4.71
N ASN A 99 -14.94 -7.79 -4.62
CA ASN A 99 -15.58 -8.99 -5.15
C ASN A 99 -15.33 -10.18 -4.19
N GLY A 100 -16.26 -10.42 -3.28
CA GLY A 100 -16.10 -11.42 -2.22
C GLY A 100 -14.90 -11.10 -1.33
N SER A 101 -13.98 -12.06 -1.20
CA SER A 101 -12.70 -11.91 -0.47
C SER A 101 -11.59 -11.27 -1.32
N SER A 102 -11.86 -10.89 -2.57
CA SER A 102 -10.91 -10.34 -3.52
C SER A 102 -11.44 -9.05 -4.15
N PHE A 103 -10.94 -8.70 -5.33
CA PHE A 103 -11.28 -7.49 -6.08
C PHE A 103 -11.34 -7.81 -7.58
N ILE A 104 -12.00 -6.90 -8.29
CA ILE A 104 -11.86 -6.75 -9.74
C ILE A 104 -11.14 -5.41 -9.96
N GLY A 105 -10.04 -5.43 -10.69
CA GLY A 105 -9.30 -4.24 -11.10
C GLY A 105 -9.83 -3.74 -12.43
N LYS A 106 -10.40 -2.54 -12.45
CA LYS A 106 -10.89 -1.88 -13.67
C LYS A 106 -10.00 -0.72 -14.01
N HIS A 107 -9.71 -0.54 -15.30
CA HIS A 107 -8.98 0.63 -15.75
C HIS A 107 -9.71 1.92 -15.35
N GLY A 108 -8.98 2.83 -14.74
CA GLY A 108 -9.42 4.19 -14.43
C GLY A 108 -8.91 5.19 -15.46
N ASP A 109 -8.98 6.46 -15.14
CA ASP A 109 -8.42 7.49 -16.01
C ASP A 109 -6.89 7.44 -16.00
N ASP A 110 -6.25 7.71 -17.13
CA ASP A 110 -4.82 7.93 -17.22
C ASP A 110 -4.47 9.21 -16.44
N PHE A 111 -3.68 9.03 -15.39
CA PHE A 111 -3.41 10.11 -14.46
C PHE A 111 -2.40 11.11 -15.01
N MET A 112 -1.37 10.63 -15.67
CA MET A 112 -0.31 11.46 -16.23
C MET A 112 0.35 10.77 -17.44
N PRO A 113 -0.05 11.09 -18.67
CA PRO A 113 0.76 10.78 -19.84
C PRO A 113 2.00 11.69 -19.85
N THR A 114 3.16 11.12 -20.23
CA THR A 114 4.40 11.89 -20.32
C THR A 114 4.76 12.10 -21.76
N ASN A 115 4.98 13.09 -22.37
CA ASN A 115 5.43 13.24 -23.77
C ASN A 115 6.94 13.02 -23.91
N ASP A 116 7.49 12.05 -23.18
CA ASP A 116 8.93 11.81 -23.09
C ASP A 116 9.20 10.30 -23.25
N LEU A 117 9.74 9.90 -24.39
CA LEU A 117 10.03 8.51 -24.74
C LEU A 117 11.17 7.88 -23.91
N ALA A 118 11.91 8.68 -23.17
CA ALA A 118 12.92 8.19 -22.24
C ALA A 118 12.38 8.07 -20.80
N TRP A 119 11.12 8.47 -20.55
CA TRP A 119 10.52 8.33 -19.22
C TRP A 119 10.27 6.87 -18.87
N VAL A 120 10.80 6.43 -17.73
CA VAL A 120 10.65 5.10 -17.19
C VAL A 120 10.32 5.21 -15.70
N GLY A 121 9.06 5.47 -15.38
CA GLY A 121 8.61 5.52 -13.99
C GLY A 121 8.58 4.13 -13.36
N PHE A 122 9.23 3.96 -12.22
CA PHE A 122 9.34 2.65 -11.57
C PHE A 122 9.03 2.63 -10.06
N SER A 123 8.76 3.78 -9.46
CA SER A 123 8.30 3.86 -8.08
C SER A 123 7.23 4.93 -7.92
N VAL A 124 6.20 4.64 -7.15
CA VAL A 124 5.12 5.57 -6.82
C VAL A 124 4.98 5.65 -5.31
N GLU A 125 5.10 6.86 -4.76
CA GLU A 125 4.91 7.13 -3.34
C GLU A 125 3.94 8.30 -3.12
N VAL A 126 3.35 8.37 -1.93
CA VAL A 126 2.48 9.50 -1.53
C VAL A 126 3.15 10.26 -0.39
N GLY A 127 3.29 11.57 -0.56
CA GLY A 127 3.95 12.44 0.40
C GLY A 127 3.05 12.97 1.52
N PRO A 128 3.64 13.72 2.47
CA PRO A 128 2.90 14.31 3.59
C PRO A 128 1.83 15.32 3.14
N GLU A 129 2.04 16.03 2.05
CA GLU A 129 1.05 16.94 1.45
C GLU A 129 -0.01 16.22 0.61
N GLY A 130 0.08 14.89 0.48
CA GLY A 130 -0.81 14.08 -0.36
C GLY A 130 -0.46 14.10 -1.84
N GLY A 131 0.65 14.71 -2.23
CA GLY A 131 1.19 14.63 -3.60
C GLY A 131 1.69 13.24 -3.95
N VAL A 132 1.73 12.93 -5.24
CA VAL A 132 2.27 11.68 -5.78
C VAL A 132 3.71 11.91 -6.23
N TYR A 133 4.63 11.10 -5.71
CA TYR A 133 6.05 11.13 -6.05
C TYR A 133 6.38 9.94 -6.94
N ILE A 134 7.13 10.20 -8.01
CA ILE A 134 7.54 9.18 -8.97
C ILE A 134 9.04 9.26 -9.17
N LEU A 135 9.70 8.12 -9.03
CA LEU A 135 11.07 7.95 -9.48
C LEU A 135 11.05 7.56 -10.96
N ASP A 136 11.75 8.31 -11.76
CA ASP A 136 11.92 8.07 -13.18
C ASP A 136 13.37 7.69 -13.45
N TRP A 137 13.58 6.50 -14.00
CA TRP A 137 14.89 6.03 -14.40
C TRP A 137 15.47 6.87 -15.54
N HIS A 138 14.61 7.32 -16.45
CA HIS A 138 14.95 8.11 -17.62
C HIS A 138 16.00 7.45 -18.53
N ASP A 139 15.57 6.48 -19.31
CA ASP A 139 16.38 5.82 -20.32
C ASP A 139 15.50 5.31 -21.46
N THR A 140 16.06 5.16 -22.66
CA THR A 140 15.37 4.59 -23.81
C THR A 140 15.47 3.06 -23.86
N ASP A 141 16.39 2.44 -23.13
CA ASP A 141 16.43 1.00 -22.95
C ASP A 141 15.74 0.61 -21.62
N VAL A 142 14.44 0.42 -21.70
CA VAL A 142 13.59 0.08 -20.54
C VAL A 142 13.91 -1.30 -19.91
N CYS A 143 14.62 -2.18 -20.62
CA CYS A 143 15.04 -3.49 -20.13
C CYS A 143 16.43 -3.47 -19.46
N GLY A 144 17.14 -2.36 -19.54
CA GLY A 144 18.39 -2.15 -18.83
C GLY A 144 19.60 -2.92 -19.40
N ASN A 145 19.57 -3.29 -20.68
CA ASN A 145 20.71 -3.92 -21.34
C ASN A 145 21.82 -2.90 -21.64
N THR A 146 21.44 -1.65 -21.88
CA THR A 146 22.34 -0.54 -22.16
C THR A 146 21.92 0.68 -21.35
N ILE A 147 22.86 1.40 -20.78
CA ILE A 147 22.58 2.68 -20.12
C ILE A 147 22.91 3.78 -21.13
N ASN A 148 21.85 4.41 -21.69
CA ASN A 148 21.99 5.45 -22.71
C ASN A 148 22.13 6.84 -22.07
N PHE A 149 21.46 7.09 -20.96
CA PHE A 149 21.43 8.40 -20.30
C PHE A 149 21.88 8.32 -18.83
N PRO A 150 23.18 8.02 -18.53
CA PRO A 150 23.65 8.00 -17.17
C PRO A 150 23.47 9.39 -16.53
N ASN A 151 23.08 9.42 -15.26
CA ASN A 151 22.85 10.64 -14.47
C ASN A 151 21.66 11.52 -14.90
N SER A 152 20.72 11.01 -15.69
CA SER A 152 19.54 11.75 -16.13
C SER A 152 18.25 11.40 -15.36
N GLY A 153 18.32 10.47 -14.41
CA GLY A 153 17.18 10.08 -13.56
C GLY A 153 16.54 11.28 -12.84
N ARG A 154 15.22 11.24 -12.69
CA ARG A 154 14.43 12.36 -12.15
C ARG A 154 13.48 11.90 -11.05
N ILE A 155 13.13 12.83 -10.18
CA ILE A 155 12.06 12.65 -9.20
C ILE A 155 10.97 13.67 -9.52
N TYR A 156 9.81 13.19 -9.88
CA TYR A 156 8.63 14.04 -10.06
C TYR A 156 7.82 14.12 -8.77
N ARG A 157 7.33 15.30 -8.48
CA ARG A 157 6.28 15.54 -7.49
C ARG A 157 5.06 16.10 -8.20
N ILE A 158 3.96 15.37 -8.15
CA ILE A 158 2.70 15.75 -8.78
C ILE A 158 1.74 16.15 -7.68
N THR A 159 1.24 17.36 -7.75
CA THR A 159 0.27 17.94 -6.81
C THR A 159 -0.86 18.60 -7.59
N PRO A 160 -2.06 18.75 -7.01
CA PRO A 160 -3.11 19.56 -7.63
C PRO A 160 -2.64 20.98 -7.94
N SER A 161 -3.18 21.57 -8.99
CA SER A 161 -2.88 22.95 -9.34
C SER A 161 -3.20 23.90 -8.19
N GLY A 162 -2.28 24.79 -7.85
CA GLY A 162 -2.42 25.73 -6.74
C GLY A 162 -2.12 25.15 -5.36
N ALA A 163 -1.71 23.88 -5.25
CA ALA A 163 -1.30 23.32 -3.97
C ALA A 163 0.00 23.97 -3.47
N GLU A 164 -0.03 24.45 -2.24
CA GLU A 164 1.15 25.02 -1.59
C GLU A 164 2.16 23.93 -1.22
N ALA A 165 3.43 24.31 -1.20
CA ALA A 165 4.47 23.42 -0.67
C ALA A 165 4.36 23.35 0.84
N VAL A 166 4.14 22.17 1.37
CA VAL A 166 4.11 21.92 2.82
C VAL A 166 5.50 21.50 3.28
N ALA A 167 6.03 22.16 4.30
CA ALA A 167 7.27 21.72 4.92
C ALA A 167 7.10 20.32 5.52
N ALA A 168 8.11 19.47 5.38
CA ALA A 168 8.06 18.12 5.94
C ALA A 168 7.90 18.20 7.48
N PRO A 169 6.86 17.60 8.05
CA PRO A 169 6.60 17.71 9.49
C PRO A 169 7.63 16.91 10.28
N ASN A 170 8.12 17.49 11.38
CA ASN A 170 8.99 16.75 12.30
C ASN A 170 8.16 15.89 13.27
N LEU A 171 7.71 14.74 12.82
CA LEU A 171 6.92 13.82 13.63
C LEU A 171 7.67 13.25 14.84
N ARG A 172 9.00 13.25 14.82
CA ARG A 172 9.81 12.79 15.95
C ARG A 172 9.69 13.68 17.18
N ALA A 173 9.35 14.95 16.99
CA ALA A 173 9.14 15.91 18.08
C ALA A 173 7.77 15.78 18.76
N LEU A 174 6.84 15.02 18.16
CA LEU A 174 5.50 14.82 18.70
C LEU A 174 5.51 13.92 19.93
N THR A 175 4.62 14.19 20.88
CA THR A 175 4.34 13.32 22.03
C THR A 175 3.68 12.00 21.59
N ASP A 176 3.68 11.00 22.46
CA ASP A 176 3.02 9.72 22.20
C ASP A 176 1.52 9.90 21.94
N ALA A 177 0.87 10.77 22.68
CA ALA A 177 -0.56 11.09 22.49
C ALA A 177 -0.86 11.73 21.13
N GLU A 178 -0.01 12.64 20.66
CA GLU A 178 -0.14 13.26 19.34
C GLU A 178 0.09 12.22 18.24
N LEU A 179 1.07 11.34 18.38
CA LEU A 179 1.31 10.24 17.44
C LEU A 179 0.11 9.27 17.37
N VAL A 180 -0.53 8.98 18.51
CA VAL A 180 -1.80 8.22 18.54
C VAL A 180 -2.90 8.98 17.82
N GLY A 181 -3.00 10.30 18.00
CA GLY A 181 -3.96 11.16 17.28
C GLY A 181 -3.85 11.01 15.76
N LEU A 182 -2.63 10.90 15.24
CA LEU A 182 -2.38 10.72 13.80
C LEU A 182 -2.89 9.40 13.23
N GLN A 183 -3.26 8.37 14.03
CA GLN A 183 -3.87 7.15 13.51
C GLN A 183 -5.24 7.40 12.87
N THR A 184 -5.86 8.55 13.10
CA THR A 184 -7.13 8.95 12.47
C THR A 184 -6.97 9.93 11.30
N HIS A 185 -5.73 10.29 10.94
CA HIS A 185 -5.45 11.27 9.89
C HIS A 185 -5.96 10.84 8.52
N SER A 186 -6.42 11.78 7.69
CA SER A 186 -6.95 11.52 6.34
C SER A 186 -5.87 11.02 5.37
N ASN A 187 -4.67 11.59 5.43
CA ASN A 187 -3.54 11.11 4.66
C ASN A 187 -2.81 9.98 5.40
N ASP A 188 -2.77 8.80 4.80
CA ASP A 188 -2.19 7.58 5.38
C ASP A 188 -0.67 7.68 5.58
N TRP A 189 0.01 8.61 4.93
CA TRP A 189 1.42 8.89 5.18
C TRP A 189 1.67 9.19 6.66
N TYR A 190 0.87 10.08 7.26
CA TYR A 190 0.98 10.40 8.69
C TYR A 190 0.66 9.20 9.57
N VAL A 191 -0.37 8.43 9.23
CA VAL A 191 -0.76 7.23 9.97
C VAL A 191 0.38 6.24 10.07
N ARG A 192 1.04 5.97 8.94
CA ARG A 192 2.15 5.02 8.86
C ARG A 192 3.38 5.51 9.59
N GLN A 193 3.78 6.76 9.35
CA GLN A 193 4.96 7.33 10.00
C GLN A 193 4.78 7.39 11.52
N ALA A 194 3.62 7.80 12.00
CA ALA A 194 3.31 7.81 13.42
C ALA A 194 3.35 6.40 14.03
N ARG A 195 2.81 5.38 13.32
CA ARG A 195 2.84 3.99 13.80
C ARG A 195 4.26 3.44 13.90
N VAL A 196 5.11 3.73 12.92
CA VAL A 196 6.54 3.36 12.95
C VAL A 196 7.25 4.01 14.14
N LEU A 197 6.96 5.28 14.42
CA LEU A 197 7.53 5.97 15.58
C LEU A 197 7.05 5.38 16.90
N LEU A 198 5.76 5.09 17.04
CA LEU A 198 5.20 4.41 18.22
C LEU A 198 5.86 3.04 18.45
N GLN A 199 6.00 2.26 17.37
CA GLN A 199 6.69 0.96 17.41
C GLN A 199 8.15 1.10 17.84
N SER A 200 8.88 2.06 17.27
CA SER A 200 10.28 2.33 17.60
C SER A 200 10.45 2.73 19.07
N ARG A 201 9.59 3.61 19.58
CA ARG A 201 9.58 4.02 21.00
C ARG A 201 9.22 2.86 21.91
N ALA A 202 8.28 2.01 21.52
CA ALA A 202 7.92 0.80 22.29
C ALA A 202 9.11 -0.16 22.40
N ALA A 203 9.81 -0.41 21.29
CA ALA A 203 10.99 -1.27 21.25
C ALA A 203 12.16 -0.70 22.07
N ALA A 204 12.31 0.61 22.10
CA ALA A 204 13.33 1.30 22.91
C ALA A 204 12.95 1.47 24.40
N GLY A 205 11.77 1.04 24.82
CA GLY A 205 11.28 1.21 26.21
C GLY A 205 10.96 2.69 26.56
N GLN A 206 10.78 3.54 25.56
CA GLN A 206 10.54 4.98 25.72
C GLN A 206 9.06 5.36 25.60
N LEU A 207 8.18 4.40 25.30
CA LEU A 207 6.75 4.65 25.11
C LEU A 207 6.02 4.64 26.45
N ASP A 208 5.14 5.63 26.70
CA ASP A 208 4.13 5.50 27.75
C ASP A 208 3.05 4.50 27.32
N LYS A 209 3.35 3.20 27.51
CA LYS A 209 2.46 2.12 27.10
C LYS A 209 1.07 2.24 27.70
N LYS A 210 0.95 2.66 28.95
CA LYS A 210 -0.35 2.78 29.65
C LYS A 210 -1.24 3.81 28.96
N LEU A 211 -0.70 5.00 28.71
CA LEU A 211 -1.41 6.07 28.03
C LEU A 211 -1.74 5.68 26.58
N VAL A 212 -0.75 5.21 25.83
CA VAL A 212 -0.89 4.87 24.40
C VAL A 212 -1.94 3.77 24.21
N HIS A 213 -1.89 2.68 24.98
CA HIS A 213 -2.86 1.60 24.86
C HIS A 213 -4.27 2.04 25.25
N LEU A 214 -4.41 2.89 26.27
CA LEU A 214 -5.71 3.46 26.65
C LEU A 214 -6.31 4.29 25.47
N LEU A 215 -5.51 5.18 24.90
CA LEU A 215 -5.96 6.04 23.78
C LEU A 215 -6.29 5.22 22.53
N LEU A 216 -5.46 4.25 22.17
CA LEU A 216 -5.68 3.38 21.00
C LEU A 216 -6.93 2.51 21.18
N ARG A 217 -7.19 1.95 22.39
CA ARG A 217 -8.44 1.22 22.67
C ARG A 217 -9.66 2.12 22.50
N LYS A 218 -9.60 3.35 23.03
CA LYS A 218 -10.67 4.33 22.84
C LYS A 218 -10.92 4.64 21.36
N GLN A 219 -9.86 4.78 20.56
CA GLN A 219 -10.00 4.96 19.11
C GLN A 219 -10.59 3.72 18.42
N PHE A 220 -10.17 2.52 18.81
CA PHE A 220 -10.70 1.25 18.30
C PHE A 220 -12.21 1.14 18.56
N ASP A 221 -12.64 1.39 19.79
CA ASP A 221 -14.04 1.26 20.22
C ASP A 221 -14.95 2.32 19.56
N SER A 222 -14.45 3.57 19.44
CA SER A 222 -15.21 4.66 18.83
C SER A 222 -15.17 4.70 17.31
N ALA A 223 -14.37 3.84 16.67
CA ALA A 223 -14.20 3.86 15.21
C ALA A 223 -15.49 3.47 14.48
N THR A 224 -15.94 4.35 13.61
CA THR A 224 -17.15 4.17 12.79
C THR A 224 -16.94 3.36 11.51
N THR A 225 -15.68 3.11 11.14
CA THR A 225 -15.33 2.37 9.91
C THR A 225 -14.22 1.36 10.21
N SER A 226 -14.24 0.22 9.49
CA SER A 226 -13.21 -0.81 9.60
C SER A 226 -11.79 -0.28 9.38
N PRO A 227 -11.49 0.63 8.41
CA PRO A 227 -10.16 1.19 8.27
C PRO A 227 -9.64 1.91 9.52
N LYS A 228 -10.48 2.76 10.12
CA LYS A 228 -10.08 3.50 11.33
C LYS A 228 -9.86 2.54 12.51
N ARG A 229 -10.73 1.52 12.64
CA ARG A 229 -10.60 0.49 13.69
C ARG A 229 -9.32 -0.32 13.52
N LEU A 230 -9.01 -0.73 12.29
CA LEU A 230 -7.77 -1.47 12.00
C LEU A 230 -6.49 -0.65 12.26
N ARG A 231 -6.49 0.64 11.98
CA ARG A 231 -5.33 1.49 12.28
C ARG A 231 -4.99 1.50 13.77
N ALA A 232 -6.00 1.62 14.62
CA ALA A 232 -5.84 1.51 16.07
C ALA A 232 -5.42 0.08 16.48
N PHE A 233 -5.99 -0.94 15.87
CA PHE A 233 -5.66 -2.36 16.12
C PHE A 233 -4.20 -2.67 15.80
N TRP A 234 -3.72 -2.26 14.63
CA TRP A 234 -2.32 -2.42 14.24
C TRP A 234 -1.37 -1.63 15.14
N ALA A 235 -1.75 -0.42 15.54
CA ALA A 235 -0.93 0.37 16.46
C ALA A 235 -0.87 -0.27 17.86
N LEU A 236 -1.95 -0.86 18.35
CA LEU A 236 -1.95 -1.67 19.58
C LEU A 236 -0.99 -2.85 19.46
N HIS A 237 -1.06 -3.59 18.35
CA HIS A 237 -0.20 -4.76 18.13
C HIS A 237 1.29 -4.37 18.15
N VAL A 238 1.71 -3.42 17.32
CA VAL A 238 3.14 -3.06 17.21
C VAL A 238 3.71 -2.37 18.45
N THR A 239 2.86 -1.94 19.37
CA THR A 239 3.28 -1.36 20.67
C THR A 239 3.20 -2.34 21.82
N GLY A 240 2.81 -3.61 21.55
CA GLY A 240 2.65 -4.66 22.56
C GLY A 240 1.40 -4.49 23.42
N GLY A 241 0.35 -3.91 22.86
CA GLY A 241 -0.96 -3.71 23.51
C GLY A 241 -1.97 -4.82 23.23
N LEU A 242 -1.60 -5.85 22.48
CA LEU A 242 -2.39 -7.04 22.21
C LEU A 242 -1.57 -8.29 22.55
N ASP A 243 -2.16 -9.19 23.33
CA ASP A 243 -1.65 -10.52 23.59
C ASP A 243 -2.46 -11.59 22.84
N SER A 244 -1.99 -12.84 22.85
CA SER A 244 -2.63 -13.95 22.13
C SER A 244 -4.06 -14.23 22.63
N GLU A 245 -4.33 -14.09 23.93
CA GLU A 245 -5.68 -14.27 24.48
C GLU A 245 -6.66 -13.21 23.93
N GLN A 246 -6.22 -11.96 23.89
CA GLN A 246 -7.02 -10.88 23.32
C GLN A 246 -7.24 -11.10 21.81
N LEU A 247 -6.23 -11.55 21.06
CA LEU A 247 -6.35 -11.86 19.63
C LEU A 247 -7.36 -12.99 19.41
N VAL A 248 -7.35 -14.05 20.25
CA VAL A 248 -8.36 -15.12 20.19
C VAL A 248 -9.77 -14.58 20.45
N ASN A 249 -9.94 -13.64 21.36
CA ASN A 249 -11.23 -13.01 21.60
C ASN A 249 -11.71 -12.20 20.38
N TYR A 250 -10.80 -11.56 19.65
CA TYR A 250 -11.13 -10.83 18.40
C TYR A 250 -11.53 -11.75 17.24
N LEU A 251 -11.32 -13.05 17.29
CA LEU A 251 -11.87 -13.98 16.29
C LEU A 251 -13.40 -14.02 16.28
N LYS A 252 -14.05 -13.54 17.34
CA LYS A 252 -15.52 -13.43 17.46
C LYS A 252 -16.04 -12.01 17.15
N HIS A 253 -15.18 -11.08 16.75
CA HIS A 253 -15.56 -9.71 16.50
C HIS A 253 -16.57 -9.59 15.32
N SER A 254 -17.54 -8.69 15.40
CA SER A 254 -18.55 -8.48 14.35
C SER A 254 -17.95 -8.08 13.00
N ASP A 255 -16.89 -7.26 13.00
CA ASP A 255 -16.18 -6.82 11.82
C ASP A 255 -15.28 -7.94 11.26
N ALA A 256 -15.56 -8.39 10.03
CA ALA A 256 -14.81 -9.47 9.37
C ALA A 256 -13.32 -9.14 9.18
N TYR A 257 -12.98 -7.87 8.99
CA TYR A 257 -11.58 -7.46 8.83
C TYR A 257 -10.80 -7.55 10.13
N ILE A 258 -11.43 -7.30 11.28
CA ILE A 258 -10.80 -7.50 12.59
C ILE A 258 -10.56 -9.00 12.81
N ARG A 259 -11.53 -9.86 12.48
CA ARG A 259 -11.33 -11.33 12.58
C ARG A 259 -10.17 -11.80 11.71
N ALA A 260 -10.11 -11.33 10.45
CA ALA A 260 -9.05 -11.70 9.52
C ALA A 260 -7.66 -11.28 10.02
N TRP A 261 -7.55 -10.07 10.57
CA TRP A 261 -6.30 -9.59 11.13
C TRP A 261 -5.93 -10.28 12.43
N ALA A 262 -6.90 -10.64 13.26
CA ALA A 262 -6.64 -11.44 14.46
C ALA A 262 -6.03 -12.81 14.10
N ILE A 263 -6.55 -13.48 13.06
CA ILE A 263 -5.95 -14.73 12.54
C ILE A 263 -4.52 -14.50 12.06
N GLN A 264 -4.28 -13.45 11.28
CA GLN A 264 -2.95 -13.17 10.77
C GLN A 264 -1.94 -12.90 11.88
N LEU A 265 -2.30 -12.06 12.86
CA LEU A 265 -1.40 -11.70 13.96
C LEU A 265 -1.13 -12.89 14.88
N LEU A 266 -2.10 -13.79 15.09
CA LEU A 266 -1.88 -15.05 15.79
C LEU A 266 -0.89 -15.96 15.05
N GLY A 267 -0.96 -15.98 13.71
CA GLY A 267 -0.05 -16.77 12.89
C GLY A 267 1.37 -16.18 12.77
N GLU A 268 1.60 -14.94 13.19
CA GLU A 268 2.93 -14.33 13.27
C GLU A 268 3.70 -14.75 14.53
N ASP A 269 2.98 -15.22 15.54
CA ASP A 269 3.58 -15.75 16.77
C ASP A 269 4.03 -17.20 16.55
N SER A 270 5.32 -17.39 16.32
CA SER A 270 5.92 -18.71 16.08
C SER A 270 5.92 -19.63 17.31
N SER A 271 5.35 -19.19 18.43
CA SER A 271 5.22 -19.95 19.67
C SER A 271 3.87 -20.70 19.80
N VAL A 272 2.97 -20.55 18.80
CA VAL A 272 1.66 -21.22 18.78
C VAL A 272 1.69 -22.47 17.91
#